data_d4a1a7fbd54d1b4e11d57cc5b6847cf4
#
_entry.id   d4a1a7fbd54d1b4e11d57cc5b6847cf4
#
_cell.length_a   1.000
_cell.length_b   1.000
_cell.length_c   1.000
_cell.angle_alpha   90.00
_cell.angle_beta   90.00
_cell.angle_gamma   90.00
#
_symmetry.space_group_name_H-M   'P 1'
#
loop_
_entity.id
_entity.type
_entity.pdbx_description
1 polymer ?
#
loop_
_entity_poly.entity_id
_entity_poly.type
_entity_poly.pdbx_seq_one_letter_code
_entity_poly.pdbx_strand_id
1 'polypeptide(L)'
;MVSKLLALDAYPNLRDLDFRILRGVELNMRRYKWVPLEEIARFSRVDVETASFKLGKLDDWGLVVRRSDIGYIGYQLTIHGYDALAIRALSKKSVIEAISTAQMGVGKDADVYVGMTPSGEKVAVKFNRIGGRTASRKAGYHGHVFQDKRHTSWLYVSRLIARKEYEALTLLSPIARVPRPIAWNRHVVVMEFISGTELADLRDTDLTREEAGEILSKVLDEYLKIVRFGIVHSDLSQFNVVLTDDGEVLIIDWAQYVTTDRPESYELLKRDLTVLLNAFRRRWRVEREFEEVWPAFEEAWLESRGEGGER
;
A
#
# COMPACT_ATOMS: atom_id res chain seq x y z
N MET A 1 -5.88 15.66 -12.65
CA MET A 1 -5.51 14.76 -13.76
C MET A 1 -5.68 13.36 -13.25
N VAL A 2 -6.69 12.61 -13.72
CA VAL A 2 -6.92 11.21 -13.33
C VAL A 2 -5.70 10.40 -13.81
N SER A 3 -4.99 9.77 -12.89
CA SER A 3 -3.84 8.92 -13.22
C SER A 3 -4.38 7.68 -13.93
N LYS A 4 -4.23 7.63 -15.25
CA LYS A 4 -4.60 6.48 -16.05
C LYS A 4 -3.62 5.35 -15.76
N LEU A 5 -4.10 4.15 -15.42
CA LEU A 5 -3.24 3.00 -15.25
C LEU A 5 -2.82 2.50 -16.64
N LEU A 6 -1.79 3.10 -17.22
CA LEU A 6 -1.28 2.76 -18.57
C LEU A 6 -1.02 1.25 -18.73
N ALA A 7 -0.68 0.57 -17.64
CA ALA A 7 -0.56 -0.88 -17.62
C ALA A 7 -1.84 -1.60 -18.05
N LEU A 8 -3.03 -1.12 -17.66
CA LEU A 8 -4.31 -1.74 -18.04
C LEU A 8 -4.62 -1.53 -19.53
N ASP A 9 -4.29 -0.37 -20.09
CA ASP A 9 -4.48 -0.11 -21.51
C ASP A 9 -3.57 -0.99 -22.38
N ALA A 10 -2.33 -1.21 -21.95
CA ALA A 10 -1.36 -2.05 -22.66
C ALA A 10 -1.59 -3.56 -22.45
N TYR A 11 -2.16 -3.94 -21.30
CA TYR A 11 -2.25 -5.35 -20.85
C TYR A 11 -2.89 -6.31 -21.86
N PRO A 12 -4.00 -5.99 -22.54
CA PRO A 12 -4.62 -6.87 -23.52
C PRO A 12 -3.71 -7.20 -24.72
N ASN A 13 -2.75 -6.34 -25.01
CA ASN A 13 -1.82 -6.49 -26.14
C ASN A 13 -0.53 -7.23 -25.76
N LEU A 14 -0.26 -7.45 -24.47
CA LEU A 14 0.92 -8.13 -23.99
C LEU A 14 0.82 -9.65 -24.16
N ARG A 15 1.90 -10.27 -24.65
CA ARG A 15 2.05 -11.70 -24.84
C ARG A 15 3.10 -12.26 -23.86
N ASP A 16 3.19 -13.57 -23.74
CA ASP A 16 4.11 -14.23 -22.79
C ASP A 16 5.58 -13.80 -22.98
N LEU A 17 6.00 -13.56 -24.23
CA LEU A 17 7.34 -13.05 -24.50
C LEU A 17 7.54 -11.63 -23.94
N ASP A 18 6.55 -10.74 -24.04
CA ASP A 18 6.63 -9.37 -23.52
C ASP A 18 6.79 -9.39 -21.99
N PHE A 19 6.02 -10.23 -21.29
CA PHE A 19 6.17 -10.44 -19.85
C PHE A 19 7.52 -11.03 -19.46
N ARG A 20 8.07 -11.93 -20.28
CA ARG A 20 9.40 -12.50 -20.06
C ARG A 20 10.49 -11.45 -20.21
N ILE A 21 10.37 -10.55 -21.19
CA ILE A 21 11.26 -9.41 -21.39
C ILE A 21 11.16 -8.41 -20.23
N LEU A 22 9.95 -7.98 -19.84
CA LEU A 22 9.74 -7.12 -18.67
C LEU A 22 10.36 -7.73 -17.40
N ARG A 23 10.19 -9.05 -17.20
CA ARG A 23 10.81 -9.75 -16.07
C ARG A 23 12.35 -9.80 -16.19
N GLY A 24 12.88 -9.87 -17.40
CA GLY A 24 14.32 -9.78 -17.67
C GLY A 24 14.87 -8.41 -17.22
N VAL A 25 14.15 -7.33 -17.52
CA VAL A 25 14.51 -6.00 -17.05
C VAL A 25 14.43 -5.95 -15.51
N GLU A 26 13.30 -6.38 -14.90
CA GLU A 26 13.10 -6.38 -13.44
C GLU A 26 14.25 -7.05 -12.68
N LEU A 27 14.60 -8.26 -13.08
CA LEU A 27 15.60 -9.05 -12.35
C LEU A 27 17.02 -8.51 -12.50
N ASN A 28 17.35 -7.98 -13.68
CA ASN A 28 18.66 -7.43 -13.94
C ASN A 28 18.85 -6.00 -13.39
N MET A 29 17.76 -5.25 -13.08
CA MET A 29 17.83 -3.98 -12.35
C MET A 29 18.44 -4.11 -10.93
N ARG A 30 18.62 -5.33 -10.42
CA ARG A 30 19.39 -5.57 -9.18
C ARG A 30 20.90 -5.38 -9.35
N ARG A 31 21.41 -5.54 -10.58
CA ARG A 31 22.84 -5.48 -10.93
C ARG A 31 23.18 -4.24 -11.71
N TYR A 32 22.26 -3.77 -12.55
CA TYR A 32 22.43 -2.65 -13.46
C TYR A 32 21.45 -1.52 -13.14
N LYS A 33 21.94 -0.30 -13.10
CA LYS A 33 21.04 0.87 -13.05
C LYS A 33 20.21 0.95 -14.34
N TRP A 34 20.86 0.71 -15.49
CA TRP A 34 20.24 0.58 -16.80
C TRP A 34 20.62 -0.81 -17.34
N VAL A 35 19.66 -1.66 -17.53
CA VAL A 35 19.88 -3.05 -17.93
C VAL A 35 20.29 -3.10 -19.41
N PRO A 36 21.48 -3.66 -19.74
CA PRO A 36 21.91 -3.79 -21.14
C PRO A 36 20.95 -4.67 -21.95
N LEU A 37 20.73 -4.29 -23.22
CA LEU A 37 19.88 -5.02 -24.17
C LEU A 37 20.25 -6.50 -24.26
N GLU A 38 21.55 -6.82 -24.30
CA GLU A 38 22.09 -8.16 -24.42
C GLU A 38 21.72 -9.04 -23.20
N GLU A 39 21.73 -8.46 -22.00
CA GLU A 39 21.34 -9.14 -20.76
C GLU A 39 19.85 -9.48 -20.77
N ILE A 40 19.01 -8.56 -21.29
CA ILE A 40 17.57 -8.80 -21.43
C ILE A 40 17.32 -9.90 -22.47
N ALA A 41 17.99 -9.85 -23.62
CA ALA A 41 17.88 -10.85 -24.68
C ALA A 41 18.27 -12.24 -24.15
N ARG A 42 19.42 -12.33 -23.47
CA ARG A 42 19.92 -13.57 -22.86
C ARG A 42 18.93 -14.14 -21.84
N PHE A 43 18.43 -13.33 -20.92
CA PHE A 43 17.44 -13.77 -19.95
C PHE A 43 16.15 -14.24 -20.61
N SER A 44 15.72 -13.51 -21.63
CA SER A 44 14.46 -13.78 -22.34
C SER A 44 14.58 -14.93 -23.36
N ARG A 45 15.80 -15.46 -23.58
CA ARG A 45 16.10 -16.54 -24.52
C ARG A 45 15.62 -16.22 -25.93
N VAL A 46 15.95 -15.02 -26.39
CA VAL A 46 15.72 -14.53 -27.76
C VAL A 46 17.00 -13.86 -28.27
N ASP A 47 17.10 -13.69 -29.57
CA ASP A 47 18.16 -12.88 -30.17
C ASP A 47 18.01 -11.40 -29.81
N VAL A 48 19.09 -10.64 -29.99
CA VAL A 48 19.15 -9.22 -29.65
C VAL A 48 18.21 -8.38 -30.50
N GLU A 49 17.99 -8.74 -31.75
CA GLU A 49 17.10 -8.04 -32.68
C GLU A 49 15.63 -8.18 -32.24
N THR A 50 15.20 -9.40 -31.91
CA THR A 50 13.87 -9.68 -31.35
C THR A 50 13.66 -8.94 -30.02
N ALA A 51 14.66 -8.95 -29.12
CA ALA A 51 14.56 -8.25 -27.85
C ALA A 51 14.45 -6.73 -28.08
N SER A 52 15.25 -6.16 -28.98
CA SER A 52 15.23 -4.73 -29.34
C SER A 52 13.87 -4.30 -29.89
N PHE A 53 13.32 -5.07 -30.83
CA PHE A 53 12.00 -4.81 -31.41
C PHE A 53 10.88 -4.82 -30.35
N LYS A 54 10.90 -5.81 -29.47
CA LYS A 54 9.93 -5.92 -28.39
C LYS A 54 10.06 -4.80 -27.36
N LEU A 55 11.28 -4.48 -26.98
CA LEU A 55 11.55 -3.37 -26.04
C LEU A 55 11.14 -2.03 -26.63
N GLY A 56 11.30 -1.79 -27.94
CA GLY A 56 10.77 -0.61 -28.61
C GLY A 56 9.26 -0.45 -28.41
N LYS A 57 8.49 -1.53 -28.65
CA LYS A 57 7.04 -1.50 -28.41
C LYS A 57 6.68 -1.29 -26.93
N LEU A 58 7.43 -1.89 -26.02
CA LEU A 58 7.20 -1.74 -24.58
C LEU A 58 7.55 -0.30 -24.10
N ASP A 59 8.52 0.35 -24.74
CA ASP A 59 8.86 1.77 -24.52
C ASP A 59 7.74 2.69 -25.03
N ASP A 60 7.24 2.44 -26.25
CA ASP A 60 6.09 3.16 -26.83
C ASP A 60 4.83 3.06 -25.94
N TRP A 61 4.64 1.94 -25.27
CA TRP A 61 3.55 1.73 -24.31
C TRP A 61 3.86 2.27 -22.89
N GLY A 62 5.04 2.87 -22.69
CA GLY A 62 5.45 3.41 -21.40
C GLY A 62 5.71 2.37 -20.31
N LEU A 63 5.95 1.10 -20.67
CA LEU A 63 6.22 0.01 -19.70
C LEU A 63 7.69 -0.12 -19.34
N VAL A 64 8.57 0.33 -20.23
CA VAL A 64 10.00 0.49 -19.99
C VAL A 64 10.42 1.90 -20.40
N VAL A 65 11.63 2.30 -20.04
CA VAL A 65 12.28 3.51 -20.53
C VAL A 65 13.65 3.14 -21.05
N ARG A 66 13.98 3.65 -22.25
CA ARG A 66 15.25 3.43 -22.94
C ARG A 66 16.24 4.55 -22.63
N ARG A 67 17.53 4.20 -22.58
CA ARG A 67 18.65 5.14 -22.52
C ARG A 67 19.80 4.67 -23.41
N SER A 68 20.42 5.58 -24.18
CA SER A 68 21.51 5.27 -25.12
C SER A 68 22.75 6.13 -24.96
N ASP A 69 22.71 7.14 -24.08
CA ASP A 69 23.81 8.09 -23.82
C ASP A 69 24.83 7.62 -22.77
N ILE A 70 24.81 6.33 -22.42
CA ILE A 70 25.64 5.73 -21.37
C ILE A 70 26.68 4.73 -21.89
N GLY A 71 26.98 4.78 -23.21
CA GLY A 71 27.95 3.88 -23.87
C GLY A 71 27.36 2.56 -24.33
N TYR A 72 26.10 2.26 -24.00
CA TYR A 72 25.32 1.10 -24.45
C TYR A 72 23.84 1.41 -24.46
N ILE A 73 23.01 0.53 -25.04
CA ILE A 73 21.56 0.66 -24.98
C ILE A 73 21.07 -0.04 -23.73
N GLY A 74 20.55 0.75 -22.79
CA GLY A 74 20.03 0.26 -21.52
C GLY A 74 18.56 0.57 -21.32
N TYR A 75 17.90 -0.26 -20.48
CA TYR A 75 16.49 -0.16 -20.18
C TYR A 75 16.22 -0.21 -18.68
N GLN A 76 15.14 0.45 -18.25
CA GLN A 76 14.57 0.32 -16.91
C GLN A 76 13.07 0.06 -17.02
N LEU A 77 12.51 -0.64 -16.04
CA LEU A 77 11.05 -0.67 -15.87
C LEU A 77 10.53 0.69 -15.43
N THR A 78 9.42 1.07 -16.02
CA THR A 78 8.56 2.11 -15.44
C THR A 78 7.68 1.52 -14.35
N ILE A 79 6.95 2.41 -13.62
CA ILE A 79 5.93 1.97 -12.68
C ILE A 79 4.86 1.11 -13.36
N HIS A 80 4.49 1.46 -14.60
CA HIS A 80 3.48 0.75 -15.38
C HIS A 80 3.95 -0.63 -15.85
N GLY A 81 5.24 -0.78 -16.18
CA GLY A 81 5.83 -2.10 -16.46
C GLY A 81 5.79 -3.01 -15.22
N TYR A 82 6.01 -2.40 -14.04
CA TYR A 82 5.93 -3.14 -12.77
C TYR A 82 4.49 -3.53 -12.41
N ASP A 83 3.52 -2.63 -12.68
CA ASP A 83 2.08 -2.90 -12.57
C ASP A 83 1.69 -4.10 -13.44
N ALA A 84 2.07 -4.08 -14.72
CA ALA A 84 1.75 -5.15 -15.66
C ALA A 84 2.28 -6.52 -15.19
N LEU A 85 3.51 -6.55 -14.64
CA LEU A 85 4.08 -7.77 -14.06
C LEU A 85 3.33 -8.24 -12.79
N ALA A 86 2.87 -7.33 -11.95
CA ALA A 86 2.10 -7.66 -10.75
C ALA A 86 0.72 -8.22 -11.12
N ILE A 87 -0.01 -7.54 -12.01
CA ILE A 87 -1.31 -7.97 -12.54
C ILE A 87 -1.19 -9.37 -13.15
N ARG A 88 -0.18 -9.60 -14.02
CA ARG A 88 0.05 -10.92 -14.64
C ARG A 88 0.27 -12.03 -13.62
N ALA A 89 1.03 -11.73 -12.56
CA ALA A 89 1.31 -12.72 -11.52
C ALA A 89 0.06 -13.04 -10.68
N LEU A 90 -0.75 -12.05 -10.36
CA LEU A 90 -2.01 -12.22 -9.62
C LEU A 90 -3.06 -12.94 -10.45
N SER A 91 -3.20 -12.59 -11.75
CA SER A 91 -4.11 -13.26 -12.68
C SER A 91 -3.71 -14.74 -12.90
N LYS A 92 -2.42 -15.05 -13.09
CA LYS A 92 -1.95 -16.44 -13.21
C LYS A 92 -2.20 -17.29 -11.95
N LYS A 93 -2.35 -16.68 -10.81
CA LYS A 93 -2.71 -17.34 -9.54
C LYS A 93 -4.22 -17.38 -9.29
N SER A 94 -5.03 -16.97 -10.27
CA SER A 94 -6.49 -16.88 -10.14
C SER A 94 -6.95 -16.01 -8.97
N VAL A 95 -6.14 -15.01 -8.57
CA VAL A 95 -6.51 -14.04 -7.51
C VAL A 95 -7.43 -12.97 -8.09
N ILE A 96 -7.13 -12.47 -9.27
CA ILE A 96 -7.92 -11.49 -10.00
C ILE A 96 -8.13 -11.92 -11.44
N GLU A 97 -9.32 -11.70 -11.97
CA GLU A 97 -9.66 -11.88 -13.38
C GLU A 97 -9.73 -10.54 -14.12
N ALA A 98 -10.29 -9.53 -13.48
CA ALA A 98 -10.44 -8.20 -14.04
C ALA A 98 -10.08 -7.10 -13.02
N ILE A 99 -9.72 -5.92 -13.52
CA ILE A 99 -9.50 -4.69 -12.74
C ILE A 99 -10.23 -3.55 -13.45
N SER A 100 -11.00 -2.76 -12.70
CA SER A 100 -11.65 -1.56 -13.20
C SER A 100 -10.62 -0.54 -13.67
N THR A 101 -10.93 0.19 -14.74
CA THR A 101 -10.14 1.36 -15.16
C THR A 101 -10.44 2.61 -14.32
N ALA A 102 -11.56 2.62 -13.59
CA ALA A 102 -11.91 3.67 -12.66
C ALA A 102 -11.22 3.45 -11.32
N GLN A 103 -10.53 4.46 -10.85
CA GLN A 103 -9.87 4.50 -9.55
C GLN A 103 -10.92 4.71 -8.46
N MET A 104 -10.88 3.96 -7.35
CA MET A 104 -11.75 4.17 -6.19
C MET A 104 -11.26 5.30 -5.29
N GLY A 105 -9.94 5.40 -5.11
CA GLY A 105 -9.29 6.41 -4.27
C GLY A 105 -7.93 6.79 -4.83
N VAL A 106 -7.59 8.06 -4.75
CA VAL A 106 -6.28 8.61 -5.13
C VAL A 106 -5.59 9.07 -3.87
N GLY A 107 -4.88 8.15 -3.23
CA GLY A 107 -3.98 8.51 -2.14
C GLY A 107 -2.66 9.08 -2.66
N LYS A 108 -1.94 9.82 -1.81
CA LYS A 108 -0.59 10.33 -2.11
C LYS A 108 0.40 9.20 -2.42
N ASP A 109 0.24 8.08 -1.75
CA ASP A 109 1.22 7.00 -1.66
C ASP A 109 0.72 5.67 -2.25
N ALA A 110 -0.56 5.60 -2.69
CA ALA A 110 -1.14 4.43 -3.34
C ALA A 110 -2.28 4.80 -4.29
N ASP A 111 -2.53 3.93 -5.27
CA ASP A 111 -3.71 3.95 -6.12
C ASP A 111 -4.55 2.70 -5.82
N VAL A 112 -5.85 2.85 -5.55
CA VAL A 112 -6.76 1.74 -5.26
C VAL A 112 -7.77 1.58 -6.39
N TYR A 113 -7.93 0.36 -6.87
CA TYR A 113 -8.86 -0.03 -7.92
C TYR A 113 -9.79 -1.15 -7.45
N VAL A 114 -10.99 -1.21 -8.03
CA VAL A 114 -11.85 -2.39 -7.87
C VAL A 114 -11.34 -3.50 -8.79
N GLY A 115 -11.06 -4.65 -8.20
CA GLY A 115 -10.83 -5.89 -8.93
C GLY A 115 -12.02 -6.83 -8.83
N MET A 116 -11.98 -7.89 -9.64
CA MET A 116 -12.94 -8.99 -9.60
C MET A 116 -12.16 -10.31 -9.60
N THR A 117 -12.54 -11.21 -8.69
CA THR A 117 -12.02 -12.58 -8.66
C THR A 117 -12.66 -13.43 -9.76
N PRO A 118 -12.12 -14.61 -10.09
CA PRO A 118 -12.79 -15.57 -11.01
C PRO A 118 -14.16 -16.05 -10.52
N SER A 119 -14.45 -15.95 -9.22
CA SER A 119 -15.79 -16.25 -8.65
C SER A 119 -16.79 -15.10 -8.78
N GLY A 120 -16.36 -13.94 -9.32
CA GLY A 120 -17.21 -12.76 -9.46
C GLY A 120 -17.27 -11.86 -8.22
N GLU A 121 -16.46 -12.12 -7.20
CA GLU A 121 -16.40 -11.29 -5.99
C GLU A 121 -15.58 -10.03 -6.22
N LYS A 122 -16.05 -8.88 -5.70
CA LYS A 122 -15.29 -7.64 -5.72
C LYS A 122 -14.14 -7.70 -4.71
N VAL A 123 -12.99 -7.16 -5.11
CA VAL A 123 -11.81 -7.01 -4.26
C VAL A 123 -11.19 -5.62 -4.45
N ALA A 124 -10.51 -5.11 -3.43
CA ALA A 124 -9.69 -3.91 -3.55
C ALA A 124 -8.28 -4.31 -4.00
N VAL A 125 -7.77 -3.64 -5.03
CA VAL A 125 -6.42 -3.84 -5.57
C VAL A 125 -5.63 -2.55 -5.35
N LYS A 126 -4.78 -2.55 -4.33
CA LYS A 126 -3.98 -1.40 -3.91
C LYS A 126 -2.57 -1.48 -4.50
N PHE A 127 -2.21 -0.49 -5.31
CA PHE A 127 -0.88 -0.32 -5.89
C PHE A 127 -0.08 0.68 -5.05
N ASN A 128 0.88 0.22 -4.30
CA ASN A 128 1.76 1.09 -3.51
C ASN A 128 2.72 1.87 -4.43
N ARG A 129 2.71 3.22 -4.32
CA ARG A 129 3.43 4.16 -5.20
C ARG A 129 4.63 4.85 -4.52
N ILE A 130 4.96 4.43 -3.32
CA ILE A 130 6.02 5.07 -2.52
C ILE A 130 7.37 4.87 -3.21
N GLY A 131 8.08 5.98 -3.42
CA GLY A 131 9.36 6.00 -4.15
C GLY A 131 9.26 6.42 -5.62
N GLY A 132 8.06 6.37 -6.24
CA GLY A 132 7.87 6.85 -7.62
C GLY A 132 7.43 8.32 -7.70
N ARG A 133 6.51 8.74 -6.82
CA ARG A 133 5.98 10.12 -6.79
C ARG A 133 6.58 11.00 -5.68
N THR A 134 7.11 10.40 -4.62
CA THR A 134 7.51 11.10 -3.37
C THR A 134 8.96 10.87 -2.95
N ALA A 135 9.79 10.28 -3.80
CA ALA A 135 11.17 9.87 -3.48
C ALA A 135 12.07 11.00 -2.92
N SER A 136 11.75 12.27 -3.16
CA SER A 136 12.59 13.40 -2.76
C SER A 136 12.25 14.05 -1.41
N ARG A 137 11.06 13.78 -0.83
CA ARG A 137 10.60 14.51 0.38
C ARG A 137 10.41 13.66 1.64
N LYS A 138 10.27 12.33 1.53
CA LYS A 138 9.92 11.46 2.66
C LYS A 138 10.98 10.40 3.01
N ALA A 139 12.22 10.53 2.56
CA ALA A 139 13.31 9.63 2.95
C ALA A 139 13.52 9.55 4.49
N GLY A 140 13.09 10.56 5.23
CA GLY A 140 13.11 10.58 6.69
C GLY A 140 11.98 9.78 7.35
N TYR A 141 10.81 9.65 6.73
CA TYR A 141 9.63 8.99 7.34
C TYR A 141 9.68 7.46 7.24
N HIS A 142 10.37 6.93 6.23
CA HIS A 142 10.56 5.49 6.04
C HIS A 142 11.97 5.01 6.43
N GLY A 143 12.69 5.78 7.25
CA GLY A 143 14.08 5.52 7.62
C GLY A 143 14.35 4.12 8.17
N HIS A 144 13.35 3.48 8.77
CA HIS A 144 13.48 2.13 9.34
C HIS A 144 13.42 1.01 8.28
N VAL A 145 12.89 1.29 7.08
CA VAL A 145 12.81 0.33 5.95
C VAL A 145 14.11 0.33 5.13
N PHE A 146 14.99 1.33 5.30
CA PHE A 146 16.13 1.65 4.41
C PHE A 146 17.52 1.34 5.00
N GLN A 147 17.70 0.36 5.85
CA GLN A 147 19.02 0.07 6.44
C GLN A 147 20.07 -0.48 5.45
N ASP A 148 19.68 -0.89 4.23
CA ASP A 148 20.64 -1.38 3.25
C ASP A 148 20.84 -0.39 2.09
N LYS A 149 21.96 0.36 2.13
CA LYS A 149 22.29 1.48 1.23
C LYS A 149 22.74 1.08 -0.17
N ARG A 150 22.78 -0.19 -0.53
CA ARG A 150 23.27 -0.68 -1.82
C ARG A 150 22.12 -0.92 -2.80
N HIS A 151 21.85 0.06 -3.68
CA HIS A 151 20.92 -0.02 -4.83
C HIS A 151 19.43 -0.15 -4.47
N THR A 152 18.91 0.72 -3.62
CA THR A 152 17.47 0.74 -3.31
C THR A 152 16.69 1.34 -4.47
N SER A 153 16.37 0.49 -5.46
CA SER A 153 15.39 0.83 -6.49
C SER A 153 14.05 1.12 -5.81
N TRP A 154 13.36 2.17 -6.24
CA TRP A 154 11.99 2.48 -5.78
C TRP A 154 11.04 1.28 -5.92
N LEU A 155 11.25 0.38 -6.90
CA LEU A 155 10.52 -0.90 -7.06
C LEU A 155 10.67 -1.80 -5.83
N TYR A 156 11.88 -1.88 -5.29
CA TYR A 156 12.16 -2.68 -4.11
C TYR A 156 11.47 -2.11 -2.87
N VAL A 157 11.50 -0.80 -2.71
CA VAL A 157 10.84 -0.09 -1.60
C VAL A 157 9.33 -0.31 -1.63
N SER A 158 8.69 -0.05 -2.77
CA SER A 158 7.26 -0.27 -2.93
C SER A 158 6.85 -1.72 -2.66
N ARG A 159 7.71 -2.68 -3.02
CA ARG A 159 7.50 -4.10 -2.72
C ARG A 159 7.57 -4.39 -1.22
N LEU A 160 8.54 -3.81 -0.50
CA LEU A 160 8.66 -4.00 0.95
C LEU A 160 7.45 -3.43 1.69
N ILE A 161 6.98 -2.27 1.26
CA ILE A 161 5.80 -1.61 1.83
C ILE A 161 4.55 -2.46 1.61
N ALA A 162 4.31 -2.94 0.39
CA ALA A 162 3.18 -3.81 0.10
C ALA A 162 3.25 -5.13 0.89
N ARG A 163 4.44 -5.69 1.05
CA ARG A 163 4.64 -6.88 1.88
C ARG A 163 4.32 -6.60 3.34
N LYS A 164 4.83 -5.48 3.88
CA LYS A 164 4.61 -5.08 5.26
C LYS A 164 3.12 -4.85 5.54
N GLU A 165 2.41 -4.17 4.64
CA GLU A 165 0.96 -3.98 4.74
C GLU A 165 0.20 -5.31 4.71
N TYR A 166 0.53 -6.21 3.78
CA TYR A 166 -0.09 -7.53 3.71
C TYR A 166 0.15 -8.36 4.98
N GLU A 167 1.37 -8.33 5.53
CA GLU A 167 1.71 -8.99 6.79
C GLU A 167 0.91 -8.41 7.98
N ALA A 168 0.80 -7.07 8.07
CA ALA A 168 -0.02 -6.42 9.09
C ALA A 168 -1.49 -6.85 9.01
N LEU A 169 -2.08 -6.77 7.83
CA LEU A 169 -3.48 -7.18 7.63
C LEU A 169 -3.70 -8.67 7.97
N THR A 170 -2.72 -9.53 7.66
CA THR A 170 -2.78 -10.96 8.00
C THR A 170 -2.80 -11.20 9.51
N LEU A 171 -2.02 -10.41 10.26
CA LEU A 171 -1.97 -10.49 11.71
C LEU A 171 -3.22 -9.90 12.37
N LEU A 172 -3.73 -8.80 11.83
CA LEU A 172 -4.78 -8.00 12.45
C LEU A 172 -6.20 -8.45 12.11
N SER A 173 -6.45 -8.97 10.90
CA SER A 173 -7.81 -9.34 10.48
C SER A 173 -8.53 -10.40 11.36
N PRO A 174 -7.83 -11.27 12.12
CA PRO A 174 -8.51 -12.15 13.09
C PRO A 174 -8.94 -11.48 14.40
N ILE A 175 -8.42 -10.31 14.73
CA ILE A 175 -8.56 -9.68 16.06
C ILE A 175 -9.24 -8.31 16.03
N ALA A 176 -9.20 -7.62 14.90
CA ALA A 176 -9.73 -6.27 14.76
C ALA A 176 -10.36 -6.07 13.38
N ARG A 177 -11.18 -5.04 13.24
CA ARG A 177 -11.82 -4.67 11.98
C ARG A 177 -10.83 -3.93 11.08
N VAL A 178 -10.17 -4.70 10.23
CA VAL A 178 -9.29 -4.26 9.15
C VAL A 178 -9.64 -5.03 7.88
N PRO A 179 -9.32 -4.54 6.68
CA PRO A 179 -9.57 -5.27 5.43
C PRO A 179 -8.89 -6.65 5.46
N ARG A 180 -9.64 -7.71 5.16
CA ARG A 180 -9.07 -9.06 5.09
C ARG A 180 -8.12 -9.17 3.89
N PRO A 181 -6.83 -9.54 4.10
CA PRO A 181 -5.88 -9.70 3.00
C PRO A 181 -6.20 -10.96 2.19
N ILE A 182 -6.04 -10.87 0.86
CA ILE A 182 -6.28 -12.00 -0.05
C ILE A 182 -4.95 -12.47 -0.65
N ALA A 183 -4.18 -11.54 -1.23
CA ALA A 183 -2.89 -11.85 -1.82
C ALA A 183 -2.02 -10.59 -1.95
N TRP A 184 -0.73 -10.79 -2.16
CA TRP A 184 0.16 -9.71 -2.58
C TRP A 184 1.13 -10.19 -3.66
N ASN A 185 1.53 -9.27 -4.52
CA ASN A 185 2.59 -9.50 -5.49
C ASN A 185 3.29 -8.18 -5.81
N ARG A 186 4.61 -8.16 -5.68
CA ARG A 186 5.42 -6.95 -5.87
C ARG A 186 4.93 -5.82 -4.95
N HIS A 187 4.52 -4.70 -5.54
CA HIS A 187 4.00 -3.52 -4.85
C HIS A 187 2.46 -3.48 -4.75
N VAL A 188 1.80 -4.58 -5.11
CA VAL A 188 0.33 -4.67 -5.13
C VAL A 188 -0.15 -5.57 -4.01
N VAL A 189 -1.13 -5.08 -3.24
CA VAL A 189 -1.89 -5.85 -2.25
C VAL A 189 -3.33 -5.99 -2.75
N VAL A 190 -3.84 -7.20 -2.70
CA VAL A 190 -5.26 -7.51 -2.95
C VAL A 190 -5.90 -7.85 -1.63
N MET A 191 -6.99 -7.17 -1.31
CA MET A 191 -7.72 -7.32 -0.06
C MET A 191 -9.21 -7.23 -0.30
N GLU A 192 -9.98 -7.53 0.72
CA GLU A 192 -11.42 -7.37 0.75
C GLU A 192 -11.86 -5.99 0.27
N PHE A 193 -12.91 -5.97 -0.55
CA PHE A 193 -13.56 -4.73 -0.95
C PHE A 193 -14.49 -4.28 0.18
N ILE A 194 -14.24 -3.09 0.71
CA ILE A 194 -15.09 -2.49 1.75
C ILE A 194 -16.05 -1.51 1.10
N SER A 195 -17.35 -1.72 1.30
CA SER A 195 -18.38 -0.75 0.95
C SER A 195 -18.55 0.23 2.11
N GLY A 196 -18.31 1.50 1.86
CA GLY A 196 -18.35 2.55 2.88
C GLY A 196 -17.65 3.82 2.42
N THR A 197 -17.54 4.78 3.33
CA THR A 197 -16.97 6.11 3.07
C THR A 197 -15.82 6.37 4.06
N GLU A 198 -14.69 6.87 3.59
CA GLU A 198 -13.63 7.35 4.47
C GLU A 198 -14.16 8.50 5.34
N LEU A 199 -13.80 8.51 6.62
CA LEU A 199 -14.25 9.61 7.51
C LEU A 199 -13.80 10.99 6.99
N ALA A 200 -12.72 11.03 6.24
CA ALA A 200 -12.21 12.27 5.63
C ALA A 200 -13.17 12.82 4.56
N ASP A 201 -13.89 11.97 3.87
CA ASP A 201 -14.77 12.31 2.74
C ASP A 201 -16.21 12.64 3.19
N LEU A 202 -16.58 12.29 4.43
CA LEU A 202 -17.85 12.73 5.00
C LEU A 202 -17.85 14.26 5.14
N ARG A 203 -19.02 14.90 4.98
CA ARG A 203 -19.20 16.31 5.32
C ARG A 203 -19.44 16.44 6.83
N ASP A 204 -19.10 17.58 7.41
CA ASP A 204 -19.32 17.84 8.84
C ASP A 204 -20.81 17.77 9.22
N THR A 205 -21.71 17.89 8.24
CA THR A 205 -23.18 17.82 8.40
C THR A 205 -23.74 16.41 8.21
N ASP A 206 -22.95 15.43 7.79
CA ASP A 206 -23.42 14.07 7.51
C ASP A 206 -23.62 13.25 8.78
N LEU A 207 -23.04 13.70 9.90
CA LEU A 207 -23.16 13.09 11.22
C LEU A 207 -23.59 14.10 12.27
N THR A 208 -24.46 13.70 13.16
CA THR A 208 -24.71 14.42 14.44
C THR A 208 -23.50 14.26 15.36
N ARG A 209 -23.44 15.07 16.41
CA ARG A 209 -22.39 14.95 17.45
C ARG A 209 -22.45 13.58 18.15
N GLU A 210 -23.65 13.08 18.42
CA GLU A 210 -23.89 11.80 19.07
C GLU A 210 -23.39 10.65 18.19
N GLU A 211 -23.80 10.59 16.92
CA GLU A 211 -23.35 9.57 15.97
C GLU A 211 -21.82 9.59 15.79
N ALA A 212 -21.23 10.79 15.66
CA ALA A 212 -19.78 10.92 15.58
C ALA A 212 -19.08 10.45 16.88
N GLY A 213 -19.69 10.66 18.04
CA GLY A 213 -19.20 10.16 19.34
C GLY A 213 -19.20 8.63 19.40
N GLU A 214 -20.25 7.98 18.88
CA GLU A 214 -20.34 6.53 18.79
C GLU A 214 -19.30 5.96 17.82
N ILE A 215 -19.14 6.60 16.67
CA ILE A 215 -18.10 6.23 15.68
C ILE A 215 -16.71 6.34 16.28
N LEU A 216 -16.40 7.45 16.97
CA LEU A 216 -15.12 7.61 17.66
C LEU A 216 -14.88 6.50 18.67
N SER A 217 -15.90 6.14 19.47
CA SER A 217 -15.79 5.05 20.44
C SER A 217 -15.48 3.72 19.77
N LYS A 218 -16.17 3.39 18.67
CA LYS A 218 -15.88 2.17 17.87
C LYS A 218 -14.44 2.17 17.34
N VAL A 219 -13.94 3.31 16.83
CA VAL A 219 -12.56 3.41 16.33
C VAL A 219 -11.55 3.19 17.45
N LEU A 220 -11.78 3.80 18.61
CA LEU A 220 -10.91 3.65 19.78
C LEU A 220 -10.90 2.21 20.27
N ASP A 221 -12.06 1.53 20.32
CA ASP A 221 -12.17 0.13 20.74
C ASP A 221 -11.42 -0.81 19.79
N GLU A 222 -11.55 -0.62 18.48
CA GLU A 222 -10.80 -1.41 17.49
C GLU A 222 -9.28 -1.14 17.59
N TYR A 223 -8.88 0.12 17.75
CA TYR A 223 -7.48 0.48 17.87
C TYR A 223 -6.86 -0.04 19.18
N LEU A 224 -7.60 -0.03 20.27
CA LEU A 224 -7.15 -0.58 21.55
C LEU A 224 -6.82 -2.08 21.46
N LYS A 225 -7.66 -2.86 20.76
CA LYS A 225 -7.39 -4.30 20.50
C LYS A 225 -6.05 -4.47 19.76
N ILE A 226 -5.79 -3.60 18.77
CA ILE A 226 -4.58 -3.64 17.95
C ILE A 226 -3.34 -3.28 18.77
N VAL A 227 -3.43 -2.24 19.61
CA VAL A 227 -2.31 -1.86 20.50
C VAL A 227 -2.01 -2.94 21.52
N ARG A 228 -3.05 -3.56 22.12
CA ARG A 228 -2.89 -4.70 23.04
C ARG A 228 -2.23 -5.91 22.36
N PHE A 229 -2.47 -6.09 21.07
CA PHE A 229 -1.79 -7.12 20.26
C PHE A 229 -0.32 -6.80 19.97
N GLY A 230 0.14 -5.58 20.23
CA GLY A 230 1.52 -5.17 20.07
C GLY A 230 1.83 -4.40 18.78
N ILE A 231 0.82 -3.77 18.18
CA ILE A 231 0.96 -3.00 16.93
C ILE A 231 0.42 -1.58 17.11
N VAL A 232 1.17 -0.59 16.64
CA VAL A 232 0.79 0.82 16.53
C VAL A 232 0.70 1.20 15.06
N HIS A 233 -0.36 1.87 14.66
CA HIS A 233 -0.62 2.26 13.27
C HIS A 233 0.44 3.22 12.73
N SER A 234 0.83 4.18 13.54
CA SER A 234 1.82 5.22 13.26
C SER A 234 1.47 6.24 12.17
N ASP A 235 0.22 6.25 11.71
CA ASP A 235 -0.35 7.26 10.80
C ASP A 235 -1.88 7.28 10.90
N LEU A 236 -2.45 6.95 12.08
CA LEU A 236 -3.90 6.92 12.27
C LEU A 236 -4.47 8.33 12.19
N SER A 237 -5.49 8.46 11.35
CA SER A 237 -6.21 9.72 11.13
C SER A 237 -7.58 9.44 10.50
N GLN A 238 -8.40 10.47 10.32
CA GLN A 238 -9.68 10.39 9.61
C GLN A 238 -9.57 9.86 8.16
N PHE A 239 -8.37 9.90 7.56
CA PHE A 239 -8.10 9.37 6.22
C PHE A 239 -7.89 7.86 6.20
N ASN A 240 -7.68 7.26 7.35
CA ASN A 240 -7.37 5.84 7.49
C ASN A 240 -8.45 5.09 8.29
N VAL A 241 -9.67 5.64 8.33
CA VAL A 241 -10.85 5.01 8.90
C VAL A 241 -12.00 5.07 7.90
N VAL A 242 -12.61 3.93 7.62
CA VAL A 242 -13.79 3.79 6.78
C VAL A 242 -15.00 3.51 7.67
N LEU A 243 -16.06 4.31 7.51
CA LEU A 243 -17.40 4.02 8.01
C LEU A 243 -18.11 3.19 6.95
N THR A 244 -18.47 1.96 7.28
CA THR A 244 -19.15 1.05 6.36
C THR A 244 -20.63 1.37 6.24
N ASP A 245 -21.27 0.85 5.17
CA ASP A 245 -22.71 1.08 4.93
C ASP A 245 -23.60 0.46 6.02
N ASP A 246 -23.11 -0.50 6.80
CA ASP A 246 -23.78 -1.08 7.96
C ASP A 246 -23.46 -0.39 9.30
N GLY A 247 -22.75 0.74 9.26
CA GLY A 247 -22.46 1.58 10.44
C GLY A 247 -21.30 1.10 11.32
N GLU A 248 -20.48 0.20 10.78
CA GLU A 248 -19.25 -0.26 11.43
C GLU A 248 -18.04 0.53 10.99
N VAL A 249 -16.92 0.38 11.68
CA VAL A 249 -15.67 1.07 11.35
C VAL A 249 -14.57 0.07 11.01
N LEU A 250 -13.76 0.40 10.00
CA LEU A 250 -12.53 -0.33 9.69
C LEU A 250 -11.35 0.63 9.66
N ILE A 251 -10.21 0.17 10.18
CA ILE A 251 -8.94 0.92 10.10
C ILE A 251 -8.15 0.37 8.92
N ILE A 252 -7.77 1.28 8.00
CA ILE A 252 -7.10 0.96 6.73
C ILE A 252 -5.68 1.54 6.68
N ASP A 253 -4.90 1.18 5.66
CA ASP A 253 -3.55 1.70 5.36
C ASP A 253 -2.47 1.38 6.42
N TRP A 254 -2.18 0.10 6.57
CA TRP A 254 -1.21 -0.44 7.52
C TRP A 254 0.25 -0.44 7.05
N ALA A 255 0.56 0.29 6.00
CA ALA A 255 1.90 0.31 5.38
C ALA A 255 3.01 0.82 6.32
N GLN A 256 2.66 1.68 7.28
CA GLN A 256 3.62 2.38 8.16
C GLN A 256 3.69 1.81 9.58
N TYR A 257 2.88 0.81 9.93
CA TYR A 257 2.80 0.30 11.30
C TYR A 257 4.17 0.03 11.94
N VAL A 258 4.24 0.14 13.24
CA VAL A 258 5.37 -0.27 14.06
C VAL A 258 4.91 -1.24 15.16
N THR A 259 5.80 -2.09 15.61
CA THR A 259 5.54 -2.96 16.77
C THR A 259 5.84 -2.21 18.07
N THR A 260 5.16 -2.55 19.16
CA THR A 260 5.28 -1.87 20.45
C THR A 260 6.67 -2.03 21.10
N ASP A 261 7.48 -3.02 20.69
CA ASP A 261 8.87 -3.20 21.11
C ASP A 261 9.81 -2.10 20.59
N ARG A 262 9.38 -1.32 19.57
CA ARG A 262 10.15 -0.21 19.04
C ARG A 262 10.10 1.00 19.98
N PRO A 263 11.25 1.66 20.26
CA PRO A 263 11.31 2.80 21.17
C PRO A 263 10.37 3.95 20.76
N GLU A 264 10.23 4.20 19.45
CA GLU A 264 9.40 5.26 18.90
C GLU A 264 7.89 4.99 18.97
N SER A 265 7.47 3.76 19.23
CA SER A 265 6.05 3.35 19.20
C SER A 265 5.18 4.10 20.20
N TYR A 266 5.74 4.45 21.37
CA TYR A 266 5.02 5.18 22.41
C TYR A 266 4.61 6.59 21.96
N GLU A 267 5.53 7.34 21.40
CA GLU A 267 5.25 8.69 20.90
C GLU A 267 4.38 8.67 19.63
N LEU A 268 4.52 7.63 18.80
CA LEU A 268 3.67 7.44 17.64
C LEU A 268 2.23 7.14 18.04
N LEU A 269 2.02 6.32 19.07
CA LEU A 269 0.70 6.03 19.62
C LEU A 269 0.02 7.30 20.17
N LYS A 270 0.75 8.11 20.95
CA LYS A 270 0.23 9.41 21.43
C LYS A 270 -0.19 10.32 20.29
N ARG A 271 0.66 10.38 19.25
CA ARG A 271 0.38 11.21 18.07
C ARG A 271 -0.88 10.72 17.34
N ASP A 272 -1.01 9.43 17.13
CA ASP A 272 -2.16 8.82 16.46
C ASP A 272 -3.47 9.18 17.18
N LEU A 273 -3.53 9.01 18.50
CA LEU A 273 -4.68 9.38 19.32
C LEU A 273 -4.96 10.88 19.28
N THR A 274 -3.92 11.71 19.43
CA THR A 274 -4.07 13.16 19.37
C THR A 274 -4.62 13.64 18.03
N VAL A 275 -4.13 13.09 16.92
CA VAL A 275 -4.60 13.44 15.56
C VAL A 275 -6.06 13.05 15.39
N LEU A 276 -6.44 11.84 15.81
CA LEU A 276 -7.81 11.33 15.70
C LEU A 276 -8.78 12.16 16.55
N LEU A 277 -8.50 12.36 17.84
CA LEU A 277 -9.35 13.13 18.75
C LEU A 277 -9.53 14.59 18.27
N ASN A 278 -8.45 15.23 17.82
CA ASN A 278 -8.52 16.58 17.26
C ASN A 278 -9.34 16.66 15.96
N ALA A 279 -9.34 15.61 15.13
CA ALA A 279 -10.17 15.57 13.93
C ALA A 279 -11.66 15.55 14.30
N PHE A 280 -12.07 14.69 15.24
CA PHE A 280 -13.46 14.60 15.70
C PHE A 280 -13.94 15.86 16.43
N ARG A 281 -13.08 16.45 17.26
CA ARG A 281 -13.38 17.73 17.93
C ARG A 281 -13.64 18.84 16.92
N ARG A 282 -12.80 18.99 15.91
CA ARG A 282 -12.90 20.08 14.92
C ARG A 282 -14.10 19.91 14.01
N ARG A 283 -14.40 18.69 13.54
CA ARG A 283 -15.41 18.43 12.52
C ARG A 283 -16.81 18.29 13.12
N TRP A 284 -16.95 17.49 14.16
CA TRP A 284 -18.25 17.11 14.72
C TRP A 284 -18.48 17.57 16.15
N ARG A 285 -17.55 18.40 16.72
CA ARG A 285 -17.64 18.91 18.08
C ARG A 285 -17.72 17.82 19.15
N VAL A 286 -17.15 16.65 18.87
CA VAL A 286 -17.02 15.59 19.87
C VAL A 286 -15.90 15.96 20.83
N GLU A 287 -16.26 16.22 22.08
CA GLU A 287 -15.33 16.56 23.16
C GLU A 287 -14.97 15.26 23.90
N ARG A 288 -13.81 14.71 23.56
CA ARG A 288 -13.19 13.59 24.24
C ARG A 288 -11.74 13.98 24.48
N GLU A 289 -11.38 14.10 25.76
CA GLU A 289 -10.04 14.57 26.13
C GLU A 289 -9.02 13.43 26.02
N PHE A 290 -7.78 13.79 25.70
CA PHE A 290 -6.68 12.81 25.57
C PHE A 290 -6.45 12.07 26.90
N GLU A 291 -6.52 12.78 28.02
CA GLU A 291 -6.34 12.27 29.39
C GLU A 291 -7.38 11.22 29.80
N GLU A 292 -8.56 11.26 29.19
CA GLU A 292 -9.62 10.24 29.40
C GLU A 292 -9.34 8.94 28.65
N VAL A 293 -8.69 9.04 27.50
CA VAL A 293 -8.46 7.91 26.57
C VAL A 293 -7.11 7.26 26.83
N TRP A 294 -6.10 8.07 27.12
CA TRP A 294 -4.70 7.65 27.20
C TRP A 294 -4.43 6.50 28.18
N PRO A 295 -4.97 6.48 29.42
CA PRO A 295 -4.63 5.44 30.39
C PRO A 295 -4.88 4.02 29.89
N ALA A 296 -5.99 3.79 29.17
CA ALA A 296 -6.30 2.47 28.61
C ALA A 296 -5.32 2.05 27.51
N PHE A 297 -4.86 3.00 26.69
CA PHE A 297 -3.90 2.75 25.63
C PHE A 297 -2.47 2.56 26.16
N GLU A 298 -2.08 3.31 27.19
CA GLU A 298 -0.81 3.13 27.87
C GLU A 298 -0.70 1.76 28.53
N GLU A 299 -1.76 1.34 29.24
CA GLU A 299 -1.86 0.01 29.83
C GLU A 299 -1.74 -1.09 28.75
N ALA A 300 -2.50 -0.98 27.67
CA ALA A 300 -2.45 -1.93 26.55
C ALA A 300 -1.05 -1.97 25.89
N TRP A 301 -0.38 -0.84 25.77
CA TRP A 301 0.97 -0.74 25.23
C TRP A 301 1.99 -1.43 26.17
N LEU A 302 1.91 -1.21 27.48
CA LEU A 302 2.76 -1.86 28.50
C LEU A 302 2.50 -3.38 28.54
N GLU A 303 1.24 -3.82 28.56
CA GLU A 303 0.87 -5.23 28.50
C GLU A 303 1.48 -5.95 27.30
N SER A 304 1.40 -5.32 26.12
CA SER A 304 1.92 -5.90 24.87
C SER A 304 3.44 -6.10 24.85
N ARG A 305 4.17 -5.40 25.73
CA ARG A 305 5.62 -5.51 25.91
C ARG A 305 6.03 -6.50 26.98
N GLY A 306 5.08 -7.10 27.71
CA GLY A 306 5.34 -7.92 28.87
C GLY A 306 5.76 -7.12 30.12
N GLU A 307 5.56 -5.81 30.12
CA GLU A 307 5.91 -4.89 31.21
C GLU A 307 4.70 -4.59 32.13
N GLY A 308 3.52 -5.16 31.80
CA GLY A 308 2.22 -4.91 32.47
C GLY A 308 1.93 -5.74 33.73
N GLY A 309 2.89 -6.43 34.29
CA GLY A 309 2.71 -7.45 35.33
C GLY A 309 3.26 -7.16 36.72
N GLU A 310 3.39 -5.89 37.17
CA GLU A 310 3.65 -5.57 38.59
C GLU A 310 3.09 -4.18 38.94
N ARG A 311 1.80 -4.12 39.27
CA ARG A 311 1.25 -3.04 40.13
C ARG A 311 0.17 -3.60 41.05
#